data_2dda280fb9db2117da060e1577f48be7
#
_entry.id   2dda280fb9db2117da060e1577f48be7
#
_cell.length_a   1.000
_cell.length_b   1.000
_cell.length_c   1.000
_cell.angle_alpha   90.00
_cell.angle_beta   90.00
_cell.angle_gamma   90.00
#
_symmetry.space_group_name_H-M   'P 1'
#
loop_
_entity.id
_entity.type
_entity.pdbx_description
1 polymer ?
#
loop_
_entity_poly.entity_id
_entity_poly.type
_entity_poly.pdbx_seq_one_letter_code
_entity_poly.pdbx_strand_id
1 'polypeptide(L)'
;MPSSLKSPYIHGPFSFSGFKALLHRESAFFCAVIFGAALRMYQLPNQILFGDEWHAIHTAANAGYFKILSTFGGADHSIPIALYYKVLMNTIGLSEMGIRIPFLVGGTLTVLILPILVRPMVGRTGANIFAWLLALSPTLIFFSRFARPYALTTCFSFFSCIFFFRWWENNKKRDAILYAISAIATGYALLVDLPFVLGPFLFFFILSIVGKDKNRAHYFLRLAGLGTVTMVPLLILLAPPIYGDFSAISTKAGQATFGFPELAAAFRILTGMDQRSIVILIGFLALLGLNRMFVGTPIFTIYLMGMSLLQMSAVFLVQPVGVGSPHILARYLLPTLPCLLLLVSTGTHAVSLSLFPERRKWARAAIPIAVCSAFFWGGPILAVSYQPNNGTSLMLLVHALSGKDYRGILKRIPGFYRHLSNEPRGSMVIVETPFSWQANHLLLYQEVHRQRVIMGVTEDHLSASDQGFRLKTVGSVEDLQALRAMDVDFLVFHKNLQDEVNIVLPDDPSKYQSAKRFQTLLGNPIYEDRDILVFAVSKSAAAKDWEKTTE
;
A
#
# COMPACT_ATOMS: atom_id res chain seq x y z
N MET A 1 9.76 -36.60 -19.68
CA MET A 1 10.22 -35.54 -18.76
C MET A 1 11.68 -35.78 -18.45
N PRO A 2 12.62 -34.87 -18.72
CA PRO A 2 14.04 -35.09 -18.42
C PRO A 2 14.27 -34.94 -16.90
N SER A 3 14.75 -35.99 -16.32
CA SER A 3 15.19 -36.12 -14.93
C SER A 3 16.56 -35.50 -14.73
N SER A 4 16.68 -34.22 -14.42
CA SER A 4 17.94 -33.68 -13.87
C SER A 4 17.79 -32.23 -13.35
N LEU A 5 17.05 -32.05 -12.28
CA LEU A 5 17.20 -30.88 -11.40
C LEU A 5 17.55 -31.40 -10.00
N LYS A 6 18.74 -31.96 -9.85
CA LYS A 6 19.34 -32.16 -8.52
C LYS A 6 19.73 -30.79 -7.99
N SER A 7 18.97 -30.33 -7.00
CA SER A 7 19.28 -29.14 -6.22
C SER A 7 20.58 -29.35 -5.42
N PRO A 8 21.58 -28.48 -5.55
CA PRO A 8 22.76 -28.51 -4.69
C PRO A 8 22.46 -27.77 -3.38
N TYR A 9 21.66 -28.34 -2.50
CA TYR A 9 21.60 -27.85 -1.12
C TYR A 9 22.78 -28.43 -0.33
N ILE A 10 23.69 -27.55 0.01
CA ILE A 10 24.87 -27.79 0.85
C ILE A 10 24.38 -28.05 2.27
N HIS A 11 24.44 -29.31 2.70
CA HIS A 11 24.44 -29.71 4.10
C HIS A 11 25.89 -29.73 4.59
N GLY A 12 26.36 -28.59 5.09
CA GLY A 12 27.62 -28.50 5.81
C GLY A 12 27.48 -27.58 7.01
N PRO A 13 28.23 -27.78 8.10
CA PRO A 13 28.15 -26.91 9.26
C PRO A 13 28.51 -25.47 8.88
N PHE A 14 27.80 -24.51 9.45
CA PHE A 14 28.03 -23.09 9.26
C PHE A 14 29.46 -22.73 9.65
N SER A 15 30.36 -22.60 8.67
CA SER A 15 31.70 -22.05 8.89
C SER A 15 31.70 -20.56 8.54
N PHE A 16 32.46 -19.76 9.29
CA PHE A 16 32.59 -18.31 9.05
C PHE A 16 33.14 -17.99 7.64
N SER A 17 33.99 -18.87 7.11
CA SER A 17 34.47 -18.78 5.72
C SER A 17 33.39 -19.07 4.69
N GLY A 18 32.50 -20.03 4.97
CA GLY A 18 31.32 -20.33 4.13
C GLY A 18 30.32 -19.17 4.11
N PHE A 19 30.14 -18.50 5.26
CA PHE A 19 29.28 -17.31 5.35
C PHE A 19 29.84 -16.12 4.56
N LYS A 20 31.16 -15.82 4.64
CA LYS A 20 31.82 -14.78 3.82
C LYS A 20 31.70 -15.08 2.33
N ALA A 21 31.93 -16.33 1.92
CA ALA A 21 31.77 -16.73 0.51
C ALA A 21 30.33 -16.59 0.02
N LEU A 22 29.34 -16.90 0.86
CA LEU A 22 27.92 -16.70 0.57
C LEU A 22 27.59 -15.22 0.43
N LEU A 23 28.03 -14.37 1.37
CA LEU A 23 27.84 -12.92 1.30
C LEU A 23 28.45 -12.32 0.04
N HIS A 24 29.67 -12.69 -0.29
CA HIS A 24 30.31 -12.20 -1.53
C HIS A 24 29.57 -12.68 -2.77
N ARG A 25 29.13 -13.92 -2.77
CA ARG A 25 28.39 -14.50 -3.89
C ARG A 25 27.02 -13.86 -4.08
N GLU A 26 26.29 -13.54 -2.99
CA GLU A 26 24.92 -13.02 -3.03
C GLU A 26 24.87 -11.50 -2.71
N SER A 27 26.00 -10.79 -2.80
CA SER A 27 26.11 -9.36 -2.43
C SER A 27 25.05 -8.47 -3.09
N ALA A 28 24.85 -8.62 -4.41
CA ALA A 28 23.86 -7.83 -5.14
C ALA A 28 22.43 -8.05 -4.61
N PHE A 29 22.09 -9.27 -4.19
CA PHE A 29 20.80 -9.58 -3.58
C PHE A 29 20.67 -8.96 -2.19
N PHE A 30 21.68 -9.13 -1.31
CA PHE A 30 21.64 -8.55 0.02
C PHE A 30 21.63 -7.02 -0.02
N CYS A 31 22.38 -6.40 -0.96
CA CYS A 31 22.31 -4.96 -1.19
C CYS A 31 20.90 -4.50 -1.57
N ALA A 32 20.20 -5.22 -2.44
CA ALA A 32 18.82 -4.90 -2.80
C ALA A 32 17.87 -4.98 -1.59
N VAL A 33 18.02 -6.01 -0.75
CA VAL A 33 17.19 -6.18 0.46
C VAL A 33 17.45 -5.05 1.46
N ILE A 34 18.72 -4.77 1.77
CA ILE A 34 19.10 -3.72 2.73
C ILE A 34 18.65 -2.35 2.23
N PHE A 35 18.90 -2.05 0.96
CA PHE A 35 18.51 -0.77 0.36
C PHE A 35 16.99 -0.63 0.29
N GLY A 36 16.28 -1.70 -0.09
CA GLY A 36 14.83 -1.72 -0.11
C GLY A 36 14.20 -1.55 1.27
N ALA A 37 14.78 -2.15 2.32
CA ALA A 37 14.36 -1.93 3.70
C ALA A 37 14.64 -0.48 4.16
N ALA A 38 15.83 0.04 3.83
CA ALA A 38 16.22 1.42 4.16
C ALA A 38 15.26 2.44 3.53
N LEU A 39 14.88 2.27 2.25
CA LEU A 39 13.91 3.14 1.59
C LEU A 39 12.52 3.11 2.27
N ARG A 40 12.10 1.93 2.76
CA ARG A 40 10.82 1.77 3.47
C ARG A 40 10.82 2.37 4.86
N MET A 41 11.96 2.40 5.52
CA MET A 41 12.11 2.91 6.88
C MET A 41 12.53 4.38 6.93
N TYR A 42 13.10 4.91 5.84
CA TYR A 42 13.64 6.27 5.81
C TYR A 42 12.56 7.30 6.18
N GLN A 43 12.82 8.10 7.20
CA GLN A 43 11.90 9.15 7.71
C GLN A 43 10.48 8.65 8.08
N LEU A 44 10.25 7.34 8.24
CA LEU A 44 8.94 6.79 8.58
C LEU A 44 8.37 7.30 9.91
N PRO A 45 9.18 7.51 10.98
CA PRO A 45 8.68 8.09 12.22
C PRO A 45 8.10 9.50 12.07
N ASN A 46 8.48 10.20 10.98
CA ASN A 46 7.99 11.55 10.69
C ASN A 46 6.75 11.55 9.76
N GLN A 47 6.32 10.38 9.30
CA GLN A 47 5.16 10.25 8.44
C GLN A 47 3.88 10.31 9.27
N ILE A 48 3.03 11.29 8.97
CA ILE A 48 1.69 11.39 9.58
C ILE A 48 0.76 10.31 9.05
N LEU A 49 -0.29 10.01 9.80
CA LEU A 49 -1.37 9.15 9.34
C LEU A 49 -2.18 9.83 8.24
N PHE A 50 -2.59 9.04 7.27
CA PHE A 50 -3.28 9.51 6.09
C PHE A 50 -4.64 8.82 5.94
N GLY A 51 -5.67 9.60 5.63
CA GLY A 51 -7.03 9.20 5.25
C GLY A 51 -7.47 7.79 5.62
N ASP A 52 -7.31 6.85 4.70
CA ASP A 52 -7.74 5.46 4.88
C ASP A 52 -7.09 4.72 6.06
N GLU A 53 -5.93 5.16 6.58
CA GLU A 53 -5.25 4.51 7.72
C GLU A 53 -6.11 4.61 9.00
N TRP A 54 -6.95 5.65 9.10
CA TRP A 54 -7.82 5.88 10.25
C TRP A 54 -8.96 4.89 10.39
N HIS A 55 -9.40 4.25 9.30
CA HIS A 55 -10.58 3.36 9.36
C HIS A 55 -10.44 2.21 10.35
N ALA A 56 -9.31 1.51 10.31
CA ALA A 56 -9.06 0.40 11.23
C ALA A 56 -8.84 0.89 12.68
N ILE A 57 -8.25 2.08 12.85
CA ILE A 57 -8.06 2.72 14.17
C ILE A 57 -9.41 3.03 14.79
N HIS A 58 -10.31 3.69 14.04
CA HIS A 58 -11.66 4.00 14.53
C HIS A 58 -12.44 2.74 14.89
N THR A 59 -12.34 1.70 14.08
CA THR A 59 -12.98 0.42 14.41
C THR A 59 -12.42 -0.17 15.68
N ALA A 60 -11.10 -0.17 15.84
CA ALA A 60 -10.46 -0.68 17.04
C ALA A 60 -10.83 0.14 18.30
N ALA A 61 -10.99 1.45 18.16
CA ALA A 61 -11.41 2.33 19.25
C ALA A 61 -12.85 2.04 19.71
N ASN A 62 -13.77 1.97 18.76
CA ASN A 62 -15.21 2.01 19.04
C ASN A 62 -15.87 0.62 19.09
N ALA A 63 -15.14 -0.47 18.81
CA ALA A 63 -15.67 -1.81 18.79
C ALA A 63 -14.93 -2.76 19.74
N GLY A 64 -15.66 -3.64 20.43
CA GLY A 64 -15.09 -4.77 21.13
C GLY A 64 -14.60 -5.86 20.19
N TYR A 65 -13.76 -6.78 20.65
CA TYR A 65 -13.19 -7.88 19.86
C TYR A 65 -14.25 -8.67 19.08
N PHE A 66 -15.36 -9.01 19.73
CA PHE A 66 -16.44 -9.77 19.09
C PHE A 66 -17.04 -9.01 17.91
N LYS A 67 -17.31 -7.71 18.07
CA LYS A 67 -17.87 -6.87 17.00
C LYS A 67 -16.88 -6.73 15.84
N ILE A 68 -15.59 -6.59 16.11
CA ILE A 68 -14.55 -6.56 15.07
C ILE A 68 -14.53 -7.87 14.28
N LEU A 69 -14.64 -9.03 14.96
CA LEU A 69 -14.66 -10.34 14.32
C LEU A 69 -15.93 -10.62 13.51
N SER A 70 -17.06 -10.01 13.88
CA SER A 70 -18.37 -10.29 13.29
C SER A 70 -18.84 -9.24 12.28
N THR A 71 -18.00 -8.24 11.91
CA THR A 71 -18.39 -7.21 10.94
C THR A 71 -17.25 -6.90 9.98
N PHE A 72 -17.59 -6.59 8.72
CA PHE A 72 -16.61 -6.09 7.75
C PHE A 72 -16.30 -4.60 7.93
N GLY A 73 -17.10 -3.90 8.76
CA GLY A 73 -17.01 -2.48 8.99
C GLY A 73 -17.41 -1.60 7.80
N GLY A 74 -17.82 -0.36 8.11
CA GLY A 74 -18.32 0.58 7.11
C GLY A 74 -17.30 1.03 6.08
N ALA A 75 -16.02 0.87 6.33
CA ALA A 75 -14.95 1.55 5.60
C ALA A 75 -13.82 0.64 5.12
N ASP A 76 -14.10 -0.58 4.69
CA ASP A 76 -13.14 -1.52 4.09
C ASP A 76 -11.88 -1.78 4.94
N HIS A 77 -12.00 -1.74 6.26
CA HIS A 77 -10.89 -2.13 7.09
C HIS A 77 -10.73 -3.65 7.10
N SER A 78 -9.49 -4.09 7.12
CA SER A 78 -9.19 -5.50 7.31
C SER A 78 -9.43 -5.91 8.77
N ILE A 79 -10.22 -6.97 8.98
CA ILE A 79 -10.48 -7.52 10.33
C ILE A 79 -9.18 -7.80 11.09
N PRO A 80 -8.17 -8.52 10.52
CA PRO A 80 -6.93 -8.79 11.25
C PRO A 80 -6.16 -7.52 11.63
N ILE A 81 -6.27 -6.45 10.85
CA ILE A 81 -5.63 -5.17 11.15
C ILE A 81 -6.33 -4.47 12.32
N ALA A 82 -7.66 -4.41 12.28
CA ALA A 82 -8.43 -3.83 13.38
C ALA A 82 -8.21 -4.60 14.71
N LEU A 83 -8.12 -5.94 14.65
CA LEU A 83 -7.76 -6.75 15.81
C LEU A 83 -6.34 -6.45 16.31
N TYR A 84 -5.37 -6.35 15.42
CA TYR A 84 -4.00 -5.98 15.78
C TYR A 84 -3.95 -4.62 16.48
N TYR A 85 -4.65 -3.62 15.96
CA TYR A 85 -4.73 -2.31 16.60
C TYR A 85 -5.44 -2.37 17.96
N LYS A 86 -6.52 -3.16 18.07
CA LYS A 86 -7.20 -3.36 19.37
C LYS A 86 -6.27 -3.99 20.41
N VAL A 87 -5.43 -4.95 20.00
CA VAL A 87 -4.42 -5.52 20.88
C VAL A 87 -3.38 -4.49 21.30
N LEU A 88 -2.86 -3.69 20.36
CA LEU A 88 -1.91 -2.62 20.68
C LEU A 88 -2.52 -1.61 21.68
N MET A 89 -3.75 -1.14 21.44
CA MET A 89 -4.45 -0.23 22.34
C MET A 89 -4.55 -0.76 23.77
N ASN A 90 -4.84 -2.04 23.90
CA ASN A 90 -5.06 -2.65 25.21
C ASN A 90 -3.76 -3.11 25.89
N THR A 91 -2.61 -2.99 25.24
CA THR A 91 -1.31 -3.45 25.78
C THR A 91 -0.29 -2.34 25.89
N ILE A 92 0.34 -1.96 24.78
CA ILE A 92 1.45 -1.00 24.73
C ILE A 92 1.06 0.39 24.22
N GLY A 93 -0.20 0.58 23.83
CA GLY A 93 -0.70 1.77 23.19
C GLY A 93 -0.45 1.80 21.68
N LEU A 94 -1.16 2.68 20.98
CA LEU A 94 -0.93 2.92 19.56
C LEU A 94 0.24 3.88 19.39
N SER A 95 1.02 3.65 18.33
CA SER A 95 2.00 4.58 17.82
C SER A 95 2.01 4.50 16.29
N GLU A 96 2.33 5.59 15.62
CA GLU A 96 2.39 5.64 14.14
C GLU A 96 3.33 4.59 13.58
N MET A 97 4.41 4.32 14.28
CA MET A 97 5.32 3.24 13.93
C MET A 97 4.72 1.87 14.22
N GLY A 98 4.12 1.70 15.41
CA GLY A 98 3.52 0.43 15.83
C GLY A 98 2.47 -0.08 14.86
N ILE A 99 1.57 0.78 14.41
CA ILE A 99 0.51 0.41 13.45
C ILE A 99 1.06 0.03 12.08
N ARG A 100 2.24 0.53 11.66
CA ARG A 100 2.86 0.28 10.35
C ARG A 100 3.78 -0.94 10.31
N ILE A 101 4.22 -1.47 11.45
CA ILE A 101 5.15 -2.61 11.53
C ILE A 101 4.72 -3.79 10.64
N PRO A 102 3.47 -4.29 10.67
CA PRO A 102 3.08 -5.44 9.85
C PRO A 102 3.29 -5.19 8.36
N PHE A 103 2.98 -4.00 7.87
CA PHE A 103 3.08 -3.64 6.44
C PHE A 103 4.53 -3.47 6.00
N LEU A 104 5.37 -2.89 6.88
CA LEU A 104 6.83 -2.82 6.68
C LEU A 104 7.45 -4.20 6.58
N VAL A 105 7.06 -5.08 7.50
CA VAL A 105 7.53 -6.47 7.50
C VAL A 105 7.08 -7.16 6.21
N GLY A 106 5.79 -7.07 5.84
CA GLY A 106 5.26 -7.67 4.62
C GLY A 106 5.98 -7.15 3.36
N GLY A 107 6.17 -5.82 3.25
CA GLY A 107 6.88 -5.23 2.13
C GLY A 107 8.38 -5.59 2.08
N THR A 108 9.03 -5.73 3.23
CA THR A 108 10.44 -6.17 3.30
C THR A 108 10.56 -7.65 2.97
N LEU A 109 9.64 -8.50 3.46
CA LEU A 109 9.59 -9.92 3.12
C LEU A 109 9.35 -10.14 1.63
N THR A 110 8.58 -9.27 0.97
CA THR A 110 8.40 -9.29 -0.49
C THR A 110 9.75 -9.19 -1.21
N VAL A 111 10.62 -8.25 -0.80
CA VAL A 111 11.96 -8.07 -1.40
C VAL A 111 12.91 -9.22 -1.03
N LEU A 112 12.81 -9.75 0.19
CA LEU A 112 13.70 -10.78 0.69
C LEU A 112 13.35 -12.17 0.14
N ILE A 113 12.08 -12.56 0.16
CA ILE A 113 11.70 -13.97 -0.05
C ILE A 113 11.32 -14.24 -1.50
N LEU A 114 10.58 -13.34 -2.18
CA LEU A 114 10.10 -13.60 -3.54
C LEU A 114 11.23 -13.91 -4.53
N PRO A 115 12.36 -13.16 -4.56
CA PRO A 115 13.46 -13.48 -5.48
C PRO A 115 14.06 -14.86 -5.21
N ILE A 116 14.14 -15.29 -3.95
CA ILE A 116 14.62 -16.63 -3.58
C ILE A 116 13.67 -17.71 -4.12
N LEU A 117 12.37 -17.49 -3.99
CA LEU A 117 11.34 -18.45 -4.41
C LEU A 117 11.29 -18.64 -5.93
N VAL A 118 11.45 -17.56 -6.72
CA VAL A 118 11.38 -17.61 -8.19
C VAL A 118 12.72 -17.95 -8.84
N ARG A 119 13.81 -17.97 -8.08
CA ARG A 119 15.16 -18.24 -8.59
C ARG A 119 15.31 -19.53 -9.40
N PRO A 120 14.65 -20.65 -9.05
CA PRO A 120 14.70 -21.87 -9.87
C PRO A 120 14.12 -21.68 -11.28
N MET A 121 13.16 -20.73 -11.45
CA MET A 121 12.47 -20.46 -12.71
C MET A 121 13.23 -19.46 -13.60
N VAL A 122 13.79 -18.40 -13.00
CA VAL A 122 14.38 -17.27 -13.77
C VAL A 122 15.90 -17.18 -13.66
N GLY A 123 16.52 -18.08 -12.91
CA GLY A 123 17.96 -18.08 -12.65
C GLY A 123 18.38 -17.00 -11.65
N ARG A 124 19.66 -17.03 -11.27
CA ARG A 124 20.21 -16.13 -10.26
C ARG A 124 20.20 -14.66 -10.69
N THR A 125 20.62 -14.37 -11.91
CA THR A 125 20.68 -12.99 -12.41
C THR A 125 19.30 -12.40 -12.53
N GLY A 126 18.33 -13.13 -13.10
CA GLY A 126 16.93 -12.70 -13.15
C GLY A 126 16.37 -12.44 -11.75
N ALA A 127 16.61 -13.34 -10.79
CA ALA A 127 16.17 -13.16 -9.41
C ALA A 127 16.80 -11.93 -8.72
N ASN A 128 18.08 -11.64 -8.99
CA ASN A 128 18.73 -10.44 -8.44
C ASN A 128 18.15 -9.14 -9.04
N ILE A 129 17.91 -9.11 -10.35
CA ILE A 129 17.26 -7.97 -11.01
C ILE A 129 15.85 -7.80 -10.42
N PHE A 130 15.10 -8.90 -10.24
CA PHE A 130 13.78 -8.87 -9.62
C PHE A 130 13.82 -8.30 -8.19
N ALA A 131 14.81 -8.69 -7.37
CA ALA A 131 15.02 -8.13 -6.03
C ALA A 131 15.20 -6.60 -6.07
N TRP A 132 16.02 -6.09 -6.99
CA TRP A 132 16.21 -4.66 -7.16
C TRP A 132 14.95 -3.95 -7.64
N LEU A 133 14.20 -4.51 -8.58
CA LEU A 133 12.93 -3.92 -9.04
C LEU A 133 11.88 -3.87 -7.91
N LEU A 134 11.78 -4.93 -7.09
CA LEU A 134 10.92 -4.94 -5.90
C LEU A 134 11.36 -3.91 -4.85
N ALA A 135 12.69 -3.77 -4.67
CA ALA A 135 13.26 -2.81 -3.72
C ALA A 135 12.99 -1.36 -4.13
N LEU A 136 13.08 -1.08 -5.43
CA LEU A 136 12.98 0.25 -6.02
C LEU A 136 11.57 0.62 -6.49
N SER A 137 10.60 -0.30 -6.48
CA SER A 137 9.23 -0.01 -6.91
C SER A 137 8.59 1.05 -6.00
N PRO A 138 8.27 2.25 -6.51
CA PRO A 138 7.68 3.32 -5.69
C PRO A 138 6.36 2.89 -5.06
N THR A 139 5.53 2.18 -5.81
CA THR A 139 4.22 1.70 -5.36
C THR A 139 4.36 0.67 -4.24
N LEU A 140 5.31 -0.28 -4.33
CA LEU A 140 5.56 -1.23 -3.23
C LEU A 140 6.18 -0.55 -2.00
N ILE A 141 7.06 0.44 -2.19
CA ILE A 141 7.59 1.24 -1.07
C ILE A 141 6.44 1.96 -0.38
N PHE A 142 5.59 2.64 -1.14
CA PHE A 142 4.45 3.36 -0.60
C PHE A 142 3.53 2.45 0.23
N PHE A 143 3.02 1.35 -0.34
CA PHE A 143 2.12 0.45 0.37
C PHE A 143 2.77 -0.27 1.56
N SER A 144 4.09 -0.40 1.59
CA SER A 144 4.82 -0.89 2.77
C SER A 144 4.82 0.11 3.94
N ARG A 145 4.59 1.38 3.67
CA ARG A 145 4.57 2.49 4.63
C ARG A 145 3.15 2.94 4.98
N PHE A 146 2.17 2.37 4.33
CA PHE A 146 0.75 2.71 4.45
C PHE A 146 0.04 1.64 5.27
N ALA A 147 -0.58 2.02 6.37
CA ALA A 147 -1.18 1.11 7.36
C ALA A 147 -2.51 0.51 6.87
N ARG A 148 -2.46 -0.15 5.71
CA ARG A 148 -3.57 -0.85 5.05
C ARG A 148 -3.09 -2.24 4.56
N PRO A 149 -3.98 -3.21 4.32
CA PRO A 149 -3.60 -4.61 4.09
C PRO A 149 -2.73 -4.86 2.85
N TYR A 150 -2.64 -3.91 1.93
CA TYR A 150 -2.12 -4.10 0.56
C TYR A 150 -0.70 -4.67 0.48
N ALA A 151 0.23 -4.22 1.33
CA ALA A 151 1.59 -4.78 1.35
C ALA A 151 1.61 -6.24 1.81
N LEU A 152 0.78 -6.56 2.81
CA LEU A 152 0.66 -7.93 3.33
C LEU A 152 0.01 -8.84 2.31
N THR A 153 -1.12 -8.41 1.72
CA THR A 153 -1.84 -9.24 0.76
C THR A 153 -1.05 -9.44 -0.52
N THR A 154 -0.32 -8.42 -1.00
CA THR A 154 0.62 -8.57 -2.13
C THR A 154 1.69 -9.62 -1.84
N CYS A 155 2.28 -9.57 -0.64
CA CYS A 155 3.29 -10.55 -0.20
C CYS A 155 2.70 -11.97 -0.16
N PHE A 156 1.58 -12.14 0.56
CA PHE A 156 0.98 -13.46 0.77
C PHE A 156 0.29 -14.02 -0.47
N SER A 157 -0.31 -13.18 -1.32
CA SER A 157 -0.89 -13.62 -2.60
C SER A 157 0.18 -14.22 -3.50
N PHE A 158 1.34 -13.58 -3.61
CA PHE A 158 2.42 -14.13 -4.43
C PHE A 158 3.05 -15.37 -3.78
N PHE A 159 3.17 -15.41 -2.45
CA PHE A 159 3.60 -16.61 -1.72
C PHE A 159 2.66 -17.78 -2.00
N SER A 160 1.34 -17.56 -1.91
CA SER A 160 0.36 -18.62 -2.17
C SER A 160 0.51 -19.17 -3.58
N CYS A 161 0.66 -18.32 -4.61
CA CYS A 161 0.90 -18.77 -5.97
C CYS A 161 2.15 -19.64 -6.09
N ILE A 162 3.28 -19.20 -5.55
CA ILE A 162 4.54 -19.93 -5.68
C ILE A 162 4.54 -21.23 -4.88
N PHE A 163 4.02 -21.21 -3.64
CA PHE A 163 4.00 -22.42 -2.82
C PHE A 163 3.02 -23.45 -3.34
N PHE A 164 1.86 -23.04 -3.91
CA PHE A 164 0.95 -23.97 -4.57
C PHE A 164 1.62 -24.64 -5.77
N PHE A 165 2.25 -23.84 -6.65
CA PHE A 165 2.97 -24.37 -7.81
C PHE A 165 4.06 -25.38 -7.41
N ARG A 166 4.87 -25.03 -6.40
CA ARG A 166 5.93 -25.91 -5.88
C ARG A 166 5.37 -27.18 -5.22
N TRP A 167 4.26 -27.06 -4.48
CA TRP A 167 3.58 -28.21 -3.92
C TRP A 167 3.04 -29.11 -5.02
N TRP A 168 2.46 -28.55 -6.05
CA TRP A 168 1.96 -29.32 -7.17
C TRP A 168 3.08 -30.14 -7.84
N GLU A 169 4.22 -29.53 -8.12
CA GLU A 169 5.36 -30.17 -8.77
C GLU A 169 6.09 -31.19 -7.86
N ASN A 170 6.32 -30.83 -6.60
CA ASN A 170 7.22 -31.58 -5.73
C ASN A 170 6.50 -32.41 -4.67
N ASN A 171 5.19 -32.24 -4.50
CA ASN A 171 4.35 -32.91 -3.48
C ASN A 171 4.88 -32.77 -2.03
N LYS A 172 5.55 -31.67 -1.68
CA LYS A 172 6.13 -31.45 -0.36
C LYS A 172 5.07 -30.89 0.60
N LYS A 173 4.81 -31.58 1.73
CA LYS A 173 3.87 -31.13 2.78
C LYS A 173 4.18 -29.70 3.26
N ARG A 174 5.46 -29.32 3.36
CA ARG A 174 5.88 -27.97 3.73
C ARG A 174 5.30 -26.90 2.79
N ASP A 175 5.39 -27.13 1.48
CA ASP A 175 4.91 -26.17 0.49
C ASP A 175 3.37 -26.08 0.53
N ALA A 176 2.66 -27.19 0.83
CA ALA A 176 1.21 -27.19 1.07
C ALA A 176 0.82 -26.36 2.31
N ILE A 177 1.53 -26.51 3.42
CA ILE A 177 1.29 -25.75 4.65
C ILE A 177 1.55 -24.26 4.42
N LEU A 178 2.68 -23.91 3.77
CA LEU A 178 3.02 -22.52 3.46
C LEU A 178 2.00 -21.88 2.51
N TYR A 179 1.50 -22.66 1.54
CA TYR A 179 0.38 -22.23 0.71
C TYR A 179 -0.86 -21.92 1.57
N ALA A 180 -1.31 -22.89 2.40
CA ALA A 180 -2.52 -22.74 3.20
C ALA A 180 -2.45 -21.51 4.12
N ILE A 181 -1.32 -21.31 4.82
CA ILE A 181 -1.10 -20.15 5.68
C ILE A 181 -1.18 -18.86 4.87
N SER A 182 -0.46 -18.78 3.73
CA SER A 182 -0.43 -17.58 2.89
C SER A 182 -1.80 -17.28 2.28
N ALA A 183 -2.52 -18.30 1.82
CA ALA A 183 -3.85 -18.18 1.22
C ALA A 183 -4.90 -17.72 2.25
N ILE A 184 -4.90 -18.31 3.45
CA ILE A 184 -5.79 -17.89 4.54
C ILE A 184 -5.50 -16.44 4.95
N ALA A 185 -4.22 -16.08 5.11
CA ALA A 185 -3.82 -14.71 5.43
C ALA A 185 -4.27 -13.71 4.35
N THR A 186 -4.14 -14.06 3.07
CA THR A 186 -4.61 -13.23 1.96
C THR A 186 -6.12 -13.05 2.00
N GLY A 187 -6.89 -14.14 2.02
CA GLY A 187 -8.36 -14.08 1.93
C GLY A 187 -9.00 -13.43 3.17
N TYR A 188 -8.40 -13.61 4.36
CA TYR A 188 -8.89 -12.98 5.58
C TYR A 188 -8.53 -11.49 5.67
N ALA A 189 -7.38 -11.10 5.10
CA ALA A 189 -6.95 -9.70 5.11
C ALA A 189 -7.69 -8.85 4.07
N LEU A 190 -8.00 -9.41 2.88
CA LEU A 190 -8.65 -8.66 1.81
C LEU A 190 -9.39 -9.61 0.85
N LEU A 191 -10.72 -9.54 0.82
CA LEU A 191 -11.57 -10.43 0.01
C LEU A 191 -11.35 -10.26 -1.50
N VAL A 192 -10.99 -9.08 -1.95
CA VAL A 192 -10.75 -8.79 -3.37
C VAL A 192 -9.57 -9.59 -3.94
N ASP A 193 -8.69 -10.09 -3.07
CA ASP A 193 -7.52 -10.90 -3.46
C ASP A 193 -7.79 -12.42 -3.46
N LEU A 194 -9.06 -12.85 -3.20
CA LEU A 194 -9.47 -14.26 -3.30
C LEU A 194 -9.10 -14.96 -4.63
N PRO A 195 -9.02 -14.27 -5.79
CA PRO A 195 -8.52 -14.90 -7.00
C PRO A 195 -7.15 -15.56 -6.85
N PHE A 196 -6.27 -15.00 -6.03
CA PHE A 196 -4.96 -15.60 -5.73
C PHE A 196 -5.03 -16.80 -4.78
N VAL A 197 -6.16 -16.95 -4.08
CA VAL A 197 -6.43 -18.11 -3.19
C VAL A 197 -7.11 -19.24 -3.97
N LEU A 198 -8.12 -18.92 -4.76
CA LEU A 198 -8.94 -19.90 -5.47
C LEU A 198 -8.39 -20.26 -6.86
N GLY A 199 -7.75 -19.31 -7.51
CA GLY A 199 -7.22 -19.44 -8.85
C GLY A 199 -6.24 -20.60 -9.04
N PRO A 200 -5.31 -20.87 -8.10
CA PRO A 200 -4.46 -22.04 -8.18
C PRO A 200 -5.22 -23.36 -8.30
N PHE A 201 -6.30 -23.54 -7.53
CA PHE A 201 -7.15 -24.73 -7.63
C PHE A 201 -7.83 -24.82 -8.98
N LEU A 202 -8.42 -23.71 -9.44
CA LEU A 202 -9.09 -23.66 -10.75
C LEU A 202 -8.11 -23.99 -11.88
N PHE A 203 -6.92 -23.41 -11.87
CA PHE A 203 -5.90 -23.65 -12.89
C PHE A 203 -5.48 -25.13 -12.95
N PHE A 204 -5.12 -25.71 -11.83
CA PHE A 204 -4.65 -27.10 -11.78
C PHE A 204 -5.79 -28.10 -11.91
N PHE A 205 -7.02 -27.74 -11.54
CA PHE A 205 -8.21 -28.53 -11.85
C PHE A 205 -8.42 -28.64 -13.38
N ILE A 206 -8.39 -27.50 -14.08
CA ILE A 206 -8.49 -27.47 -15.55
C ILE A 206 -7.33 -28.28 -16.19
N LEU A 207 -6.10 -28.06 -15.72
CA LEU A 207 -4.93 -28.79 -16.20
C LEU A 207 -5.08 -30.31 -16.01
N SER A 208 -5.68 -30.74 -14.91
CA SER A 208 -5.94 -32.17 -14.63
C SER A 208 -7.01 -32.76 -15.52
N ILE A 209 -7.98 -31.96 -16.00
CA ILE A 209 -9.01 -32.42 -16.95
C ILE A 209 -8.44 -32.50 -18.36
N VAL A 210 -7.73 -31.48 -18.80
CA VAL A 210 -7.18 -31.38 -20.17
C VAL A 210 -6.04 -32.37 -20.37
N GLY A 211 -5.25 -32.62 -19.32
CA GLY A 211 -4.18 -33.61 -19.35
C GLY A 211 -4.72 -35.04 -19.57
N LYS A 212 -4.08 -35.80 -20.44
CA LYS A 212 -4.44 -37.20 -20.73
C LYS A 212 -3.89 -38.20 -19.67
N ASP A 213 -3.65 -37.74 -18.44
CA ASP A 213 -3.08 -38.58 -17.38
C ASP A 213 -4.13 -39.56 -16.81
N LYS A 214 -3.72 -40.82 -16.62
CA LYS A 214 -4.57 -41.87 -16.03
C LYS A 214 -4.82 -41.66 -14.53
N ASN A 215 -4.05 -40.79 -13.86
CA ASN A 215 -4.11 -40.56 -12.41
C ASN A 215 -5.01 -39.39 -11.99
N ARG A 216 -6.02 -39.03 -12.81
CA ARG A 216 -6.93 -37.88 -12.54
C ARG A 216 -7.55 -37.91 -11.14
N ALA A 217 -8.02 -39.07 -10.69
CA ALA A 217 -8.63 -39.22 -9.37
C ALA A 217 -7.65 -38.84 -8.24
N HIS A 218 -6.38 -39.20 -8.37
CA HIS A 218 -5.34 -38.82 -7.41
C HIS A 218 -5.11 -37.31 -7.37
N TYR A 219 -5.08 -36.63 -8.50
CA TYR A 219 -4.95 -35.17 -8.56
C TYR A 219 -6.14 -34.46 -7.93
N PHE A 220 -7.36 -34.94 -8.19
CA PHE A 220 -8.57 -34.38 -7.56
C PHE A 220 -8.58 -34.57 -6.04
N LEU A 221 -8.20 -35.74 -5.55
CA LEU A 221 -8.09 -35.98 -4.11
C LEU A 221 -7.03 -35.07 -3.45
N ARG A 222 -5.90 -34.84 -4.12
CA ARG A 222 -4.87 -33.90 -3.65
C ARG A 222 -5.40 -32.47 -3.58
N LEU A 223 -6.06 -32.00 -4.65
CA LEU A 223 -6.66 -30.66 -4.69
C LEU A 223 -7.75 -30.52 -3.63
N ALA A 224 -8.63 -31.52 -3.49
CA ALA A 224 -9.67 -31.53 -2.47
C ALA A 224 -9.09 -31.48 -1.06
N GLY A 225 -8.07 -32.30 -0.76
CA GLY A 225 -7.41 -32.32 0.54
C GLY A 225 -6.77 -30.98 0.89
N LEU A 226 -6.01 -30.38 -0.02
CA LEU A 226 -5.42 -29.04 0.20
C LEU A 226 -6.50 -27.97 0.27
N GLY A 227 -7.55 -28.08 -0.58
CA GLY A 227 -8.70 -27.19 -0.55
C GLY A 227 -9.40 -27.21 0.79
N THR A 228 -9.67 -28.39 1.35
CA THR A 228 -10.26 -28.52 2.69
C THR A 228 -9.39 -27.86 3.77
N VAL A 229 -8.10 -28.15 3.79
CA VAL A 229 -7.15 -27.57 4.77
C VAL A 229 -7.08 -26.05 4.66
N THR A 230 -7.29 -25.48 3.48
CA THR A 230 -7.23 -24.02 3.26
C THR A 230 -8.60 -23.36 3.45
N MET A 231 -9.65 -23.92 2.86
CA MET A 231 -10.98 -23.29 2.82
C MET A 231 -11.72 -23.41 4.15
N VAL A 232 -11.62 -24.53 4.86
CA VAL A 232 -12.34 -24.69 6.12
C VAL A 232 -11.90 -23.65 7.17
N PRO A 233 -10.61 -23.46 7.47
CA PRO A 233 -10.20 -22.38 8.37
C PRO A 233 -10.56 -20.98 7.87
N LEU A 234 -10.44 -20.72 6.57
CA LEU A 234 -10.80 -19.42 6.00
C LEU A 234 -12.31 -19.16 6.15
N LEU A 235 -13.16 -20.15 5.89
CA LEU A 235 -14.61 -20.04 6.08
C LEU A 235 -14.99 -19.88 7.53
N ILE A 236 -14.30 -20.55 8.48
CA ILE A 236 -14.52 -20.35 9.92
C ILE A 236 -14.21 -18.90 10.31
N LEU A 237 -13.14 -18.32 9.78
CA LEU A 237 -12.76 -16.93 10.05
C LEU A 237 -13.73 -15.92 9.40
N LEU A 238 -14.26 -16.23 8.24
CA LEU A 238 -15.17 -15.35 7.48
C LEU A 238 -16.65 -15.55 7.83
N ALA A 239 -17.03 -16.67 8.43
CA ALA A 239 -18.44 -16.95 8.76
C ALA A 239 -19.04 -15.88 9.69
N PRO A 240 -18.40 -15.45 10.79
CA PRO A 240 -18.98 -14.42 11.66
C PRO A 240 -19.28 -13.11 10.94
N PRO A 241 -18.34 -12.48 10.18
CA PRO A 241 -18.63 -11.23 9.50
C PRO A 241 -19.58 -11.41 8.30
N ILE A 242 -19.58 -12.56 7.61
CA ILE A 242 -20.57 -12.85 6.55
C ILE A 242 -21.98 -12.92 7.15
N TYR A 243 -22.12 -13.57 8.31
CA TYR A 243 -23.44 -13.71 8.95
C TYR A 243 -23.91 -12.39 9.58
N GLY A 244 -22.98 -11.63 10.17
CA GLY A 244 -23.28 -10.40 10.91
C GLY A 244 -23.41 -9.15 10.05
N ASP A 245 -22.80 -9.12 8.84
CA ASP A 245 -22.67 -7.90 8.07
C ASP A 245 -22.56 -8.14 6.54
N PHE A 246 -23.36 -9.08 6.02
CA PHE A 246 -23.36 -9.40 4.58
C PHE A 246 -23.70 -8.21 3.70
N SER A 247 -24.55 -7.30 4.22
CA SER A 247 -24.93 -6.08 3.52
C SER A 247 -23.73 -5.19 3.20
N ALA A 248 -22.73 -5.14 4.08
CA ALA A 248 -21.52 -4.35 3.86
C ALA A 248 -20.70 -4.83 2.63
N ILE A 249 -20.78 -6.12 2.28
CA ILE A 249 -20.15 -6.64 1.06
C ILE A 249 -21.00 -6.34 -0.16
N SER A 250 -22.32 -6.64 -0.09
CA SER A 250 -23.23 -6.52 -1.23
C SER A 250 -23.38 -5.07 -1.69
N THR A 251 -23.40 -4.11 -0.77
CA THR A 251 -23.49 -2.68 -1.09
C THR A 251 -22.20 -2.12 -1.73
N LYS A 252 -21.10 -2.84 -1.64
CA LYS A 252 -19.81 -2.40 -2.22
C LYS A 252 -19.51 -2.99 -3.59
N ALA A 253 -20.34 -3.87 -4.08
CA ALA A 253 -20.24 -4.44 -5.43
C ALA A 253 -21.14 -3.69 -6.42
N GLY A 254 -20.74 -3.62 -7.68
CA GLY A 254 -21.53 -3.03 -8.76
C GLY A 254 -21.71 -1.50 -8.70
N GLN A 255 -20.89 -0.81 -7.91
CA GLN A 255 -21.05 0.62 -7.64
C GLN A 255 -20.38 1.54 -8.67
N ALA A 256 -19.39 1.06 -9.42
CA ALA A 256 -18.63 1.88 -10.34
C ALA A 256 -18.11 1.06 -11.52
N THR A 257 -18.23 1.62 -12.71
CA THR A 257 -17.61 1.09 -13.92
C THR A 257 -16.29 1.79 -14.19
N PHE A 258 -15.38 1.11 -14.86
CA PHE A 258 -14.15 1.72 -15.38
C PHE A 258 -13.92 1.29 -16.83
N GLY A 259 -13.28 2.17 -17.60
CA GLY A 259 -12.94 1.93 -18.98
C GLY A 259 -11.44 1.80 -19.20
N PHE A 260 -11.05 1.82 -20.47
CA PHE A 260 -9.65 1.77 -20.87
C PHE A 260 -8.81 2.96 -20.34
N PRO A 261 -9.31 4.20 -20.30
CA PRO A 261 -8.56 5.33 -19.73
C PRO A 261 -8.19 5.12 -18.25
N GLU A 262 -9.14 4.64 -17.43
CA GLU A 262 -8.93 4.37 -16.02
C GLU A 262 -7.93 3.22 -15.82
N LEU A 263 -8.03 2.18 -16.64
CA LEU A 263 -7.09 1.05 -16.62
C LEU A 263 -5.67 1.50 -17.01
N ALA A 264 -5.52 2.32 -18.05
CA ALA A 264 -4.23 2.85 -18.46
C ALA A 264 -3.60 3.76 -17.38
N ALA A 265 -4.42 4.58 -16.73
CA ALA A 265 -3.99 5.42 -15.62
C ALA A 265 -3.61 4.57 -14.39
N ALA A 266 -4.42 3.54 -14.07
CA ALA A 266 -4.12 2.59 -12.99
C ALA A 266 -2.82 1.82 -13.25
N PHE A 267 -2.54 1.43 -14.49
CA PHE A 267 -1.27 0.79 -14.86
C PHE A 267 -0.07 1.71 -14.62
N ARG A 268 -0.17 3.00 -14.94
CA ARG A 268 0.88 3.99 -14.63
C ARG A 268 1.10 4.09 -13.11
N ILE A 269 0.04 4.18 -12.32
CA ILE A 269 0.11 4.20 -10.86
C ILE A 269 0.73 2.90 -10.34
N LEU A 270 0.34 1.76 -10.89
CA LEU A 270 0.86 0.44 -10.49
C LEU A 270 2.37 0.34 -10.73
N THR A 271 2.85 0.82 -11.88
CA THR A 271 4.30 0.86 -12.16
C THR A 271 5.02 1.90 -11.31
N GLY A 272 4.32 2.93 -10.84
CA GLY A 272 4.89 4.05 -10.08
C GLY A 272 5.74 4.99 -10.92
N MET A 273 5.46 5.08 -12.25
CA MET A 273 6.26 5.87 -13.18
C MET A 273 5.46 7.04 -13.76
N ASP A 274 6.05 8.23 -13.72
CA ASP A 274 5.46 9.45 -14.29
C ASP A 274 5.66 9.54 -15.79
N GLN A 275 6.86 9.19 -16.27
CA GLN A 275 7.25 9.34 -17.66
C GLN A 275 6.66 8.24 -18.52
N ARG A 276 5.87 8.61 -19.53
CA ARG A 276 5.26 7.66 -20.48
C ARG A 276 6.28 6.78 -21.18
N SER A 277 7.45 7.32 -21.53
CA SER A 277 8.55 6.56 -22.15
C SER A 277 9.04 5.41 -21.28
N ILE A 278 9.14 5.62 -19.96
CA ILE A 278 9.54 4.56 -19.02
C ILE A 278 8.44 3.52 -18.87
N VAL A 279 7.17 3.93 -18.85
CA VAL A 279 6.03 2.99 -18.82
C VAL A 279 6.02 2.10 -20.07
N ILE A 280 6.28 2.69 -21.25
CA ILE A 280 6.40 1.95 -22.52
C ILE A 280 7.58 0.97 -22.45
N LEU A 281 8.75 1.42 -21.96
CA LEU A 281 9.92 0.55 -21.77
C LEU A 281 9.62 -0.63 -20.83
N ILE A 282 8.92 -0.39 -19.72
CA ILE A 282 8.48 -1.44 -18.79
C ILE A 282 7.58 -2.45 -19.52
N GLY A 283 6.60 -1.98 -20.30
CA GLY A 283 5.73 -2.84 -21.11
C GLY A 283 6.51 -3.67 -22.12
N PHE A 284 7.44 -3.06 -22.83
CA PHE A 284 8.30 -3.75 -23.79
C PHE A 284 9.16 -4.83 -23.12
N LEU A 285 9.83 -4.49 -22.01
CA LEU A 285 10.63 -5.46 -21.25
C LEU A 285 9.77 -6.59 -20.69
N ALA A 286 8.55 -6.30 -20.24
CA ALA A 286 7.63 -7.32 -19.76
C ALA A 286 7.23 -8.30 -20.88
N LEU A 287 6.98 -7.82 -22.10
CA LEU A 287 6.68 -8.66 -23.27
C LEU A 287 7.86 -9.56 -23.64
N LEU A 288 9.07 -9.01 -23.66
CA LEU A 288 10.29 -9.82 -23.88
C LEU A 288 10.48 -10.88 -22.78
N GLY A 289 10.23 -10.51 -21.52
CA GLY A 289 10.27 -11.41 -20.39
C GLY A 289 9.22 -12.50 -20.45
N LEU A 290 8.01 -12.16 -20.85
CA LEU A 290 6.92 -13.11 -21.07
C LEU A 290 7.32 -14.16 -22.11
N ASN A 291 7.82 -13.73 -23.27
CA ASN A 291 8.32 -14.65 -24.30
C ASN A 291 9.43 -15.55 -23.76
N ARG A 292 10.40 -14.99 -23.05
CA ARG A 292 11.51 -15.75 -22.48
C ARG A 292 11.06 -16.78 -21.44
N MET A 293 10.15 -16.41 -20.55
CA MET A 293 9.60 -17.30 -19.54
C MET A 293 8.70 -18.36 -20.18
N PHE A 294 7.95 -18.00 -21.23
CA PHE A 294 7.11 -18.95 -21.95
C PHE A 294 7.95 -20.08 -22.60
N VAL A 295 9.11 -19.73 -23.15
CA VAL A 295 10.05 -20.74 -23.70
C VAL A 295 10.72 -21.56 -22.60
N GLY A 296 11.11 -20.92 -21.48
CA GLY A 296 11.88 -21.58 -20.41
C GLY A 296 11.04 -22.37 -19.41
N THR A 297 9.89 -21.84 -19.02
CA THR A 297 9.02 -22.37 -17.96
C THR A 297 7.52 -22.15 -18.33
N PRO A 298 7.02 -22.81 -19.40
CA PRO A 298 5.72 -22.48 -19.98
C PRO A 298 4.55 -22.63 -18.99
N ILE A 299 4.48 -23.75 -18.25
CA ILE A 299 3.38 -24.00 -17.30
C ILE A 299 3.37 -22.94 -16.20
N PHE A 300 4.54 -22.61 -15.64
CA PHE A 300 4.65 -21.58 -14.62
C PHE A 300 4.23 -20.20 -15.15
N THR A 301 4.63 -19.88 -16.38
CA THR A 301 4.28 -18.61 -17.03
C THR A 301 2.78 -18.49 -17.28
N ILE A 302 2.16 -19.53 -17.87
CA ILE A 302 0.70 -19.55 -18.10
C ILE A 302 -0.05 -19.45 -16.77
N TYR A 303 0.43 -20.16 -15.74
CA TYR A 303 -0.12 -20.11 -14.40
C TYR A 303 -0.11 -18.69 -13.81
N LEU A 304 1.05 -18.01 -13.79
CA LEU A 304 1.16 -16.64 -13.26
C LEU A 304 0.31 -15.64 -14.05
N MET A 305 0.31 -15.75 -15.38
CA MET A 305 -0.54 -14.91 -16.23
C MET A 305 -2.02 -15.19 -15.99
N GLY A 306 -2.38 -16.46 -15.81
CA GLY A 306 -3.74 -16.86 -15.44
C GLY A 306 -4.21 -16.27 -14.11
N MET A 307 -3.34 -16.25 -13.08
CA MET A 307 -3.64 -15.60 -11.79
C MET A 307 -3.84 -14.09 -11.95
N SER A 308 -2.97 -13.43 -12.72
CA SER A 308 -3.09 -11.99 -12.96
C SER A 308 -4.36 -11.64 -13.75
N LEU A 309 -4.69 -12.42 -14.77
CA LEU A 309 -5.94 -12.27 -15.53
C LEU A 309 -7.18 -12.52 -14.67
N LEU A 310 -7.14 -13.55 -13.82
CA LEU A 310 -8.25 -13.85 -12.92
C LEU A 310 -8.51 -12.72 -11.92
N GLN A 311 -7.44 -12.11 -11.38
CA GLN A 311 -7.55 -10.92 -10.54
C GLN A 311 -8.18 -9.74 -11.29
N MET A 312 -7.68 -9.43 -12.49
CA MET A 312 -8.26 -8.38 -13.32
C MET A 312 -9.73 -8.65 -13.65
N SER A 313 -10.07 -9.89 -14.03
CA SER A 313 -11.44 -10.31 -14.33
C SER A 313 -12.35 -10.20 -13.11
N ALA A 314 -11.88 -10.60 -11.93
CA ALA A 314 -12.63 -10.47 -10.69
C ALA A 314 -12.93 -9.01 -10.34
N VAL A 315 -11.95 -8.11 -10.44
CA VAL A 315 -12.15 -6.67 -10.22
C VAL A 315 -13.12 -6.09 -11.26
N PHE A 316 -13.03 -6.51 -12.52
CA PHE A 316 -13.93 -6.08 -13.59
C PHE A 316 -15.37 -6.56 -13.36
N LEU A 317 -15.56 -7.81 -12.91
CA LEU A 317 -16.89 -8.39 -12.69
C LEU A 317 -17.55 -7.87 -11.40
N VAL A 318 -16.78 -7.76 -10.31
CA VAL A 318 -17.29 -7.33 -9.00
C VAL A 318 -17.51 -5.82 -8.95
N GLN A 319 -16.74 -5.05 -9.71
CA GLN A 319 -16.80 -3.58 -9.74
C GLN A 319 -16.83 -2.97 -8.33
N PRO A 320 -15.77 -3.16 -7.53
CA PRO A 320 -15.76 -2.67 -6.15
C PRO A 320 -15.93 -1.16 -6.07
N VAL A 321 -16.40 -0.67 -4.94
CA VAL A 321 -16.56 0.78 -4.67
C VAL A 321 -15.29 1.55 -5.02
N GLY A 322 -15.46 2.66 -5.72
CA GLY A 322 -14.38 3.57 -6.09
C GLY A 322 -13.49 3.09 -7.24
N VAL A 323 -13.74 1.93 -7.83
CA VAL A 323 -12.91 1.35 -8.92
C VAL A 323 -12.84 2.25 -10.16
N GLY A 324 -13.79 3.17 -10.35
CA GLY A 324 -13.72 4.23 -11.37
C GLY A 324 -12.57 5.22 -11.15
N SER A 325 -12.00 5.29 -9.94
CA SER A 325 -10.80 6.08 -9.66
C SER A 325 -9.54 5.26 -9.93
N PRO A 326 -8.62 5.71 -10.80
CA PRO A 326 -7.44 4.92 -11.20
C PRO A 326 -6.55 4.47 -10.03
N HIS A 327 -6.44 5.26 -8.96
CA HIS A 327 -5.65 4.89 -7.78
C HIS A 327 -6.29 3.75 -6.96
N ILE A 328 -7.61 3.68 -6.91
CA ILE A 328 -8.34 2.60 -6.26
C ILE A 328 -8.25 1.33 -7.12
N LEU A 329 -8.41 1.46 -8.43
CA LEU A 329 -8.22 0.35 -9.35
C LEU A 329 -6.79 -0.23 -9.24
N ALA A 330 -5.77 0.63 -9.19
CA ALA A 330 -4.38 0.20 -9.00
C ALA A 330 -4.18 -0.56 -7.68
N ARG A 331 -4.85 -0.16 -6.59
CA ARG A 331 -4.79 -0.89 -5.30
C ARG A 331 -5.30 -2.32 -5.42
N TYR A 332 -6.43 -2.52 -6.12
CA TYR A 332 -7.02 -3.85 -6.31
C TYR A 332 -6.21 -4.73 -7.28
N LEU A 333 -5.39 -4.12 -8.13
CA LEU A 333 -4.47 -4.82 -9.04
C LEU A 333 -3.07 -5.01 -8.46
N LEU A 334 -2.79 -4.48 -7.28
CA LEU A 334 -1.44 -4.50 -6.67
C LEU A 334 -0.83 -5.91 -6.52
N PRO A 335 -1.57 -6.99 -6.20
CA PRO A 335 -1.02 -8.33 -6.15
C PRO A 335 -0.46 -8.83 -7.49
N THR A 336 -0.83 -8.20 -8.62
CA THR A 336 -0.27 -8.53 -9.95
C THR A 336 1.09 -7.87 -10.21
N LEU A 337 1.45 -6.84 -9.44
CA LEU A 337 2.70 -6.08 -9.64
C LEU A 337 3.97 -6.95 -9.52
N PRO A 338 4.12 -7.86 -8.55
CA PRO A 338 5.27 -8.76 -8.53
C PRO A 338 5.39 -9.62 -9.79
N CYS A 339 4.26 -10.05 -10.41
CA CYS A 339 4.27 -10.77 -11.68
C CYS A 339 4.83 -9.88 -12.80
N LEU A 340 4.36 -8.63 -12.90
CA LEU A 340 4.86 -7.67 -13.87
C LEU A 340 6.37 -7.42 -13.70
N LEU A 341 6.84 -7.17 -12.47
CA LEU A 341 8.25 -6.93 -12.18
C LEU A 341 9.12 -8.17 -12.46
N LEU A 342 8.59 -9.37 -12.27
CA LEU A 342 9.25 -10.62 -12.64
C LEU A 342 9.44 -10.74 -14.16
N LEU A 343 8.42 -10.38 -14.94
CA LEU A 343 8.52 -10.32 -16.41
C LEU A 343 9.54 -9.26 -16.84
N VAL A 344 9.50 -8.07 -16.27
CA VAL A 344 10.48 -7.00 -16.54
C VAL A 344 11.91 -7.48 -16.24
N SER A 345 12.11 -8.17 -15.11
CA SER A 345 13.44 -8.67 -14.73
C SER A 345 13.99 -9.70 -15.71
N THR A 346 13.13 -10.62 -16.18
CA THR A 346 13.51 -11.65 -17.16
C THR A 346 13.75 -11.05 -18.54
N GLY A 347 12.95 -10.05 -18.96
CA GLY A 347 13.17 -9.29 -20.19
C GLY A 347 14.47 -8.49 -20.15
N THR A 348 14.73 -7.78 -19.07
CA THR A 348 15.98 -7.06 -18.83
C THR A 348 17.20 -8.00 -18.93
N HIS A 349 17.10 -9.18 -18.31
CA HIS A 349 18.15 -10.20 -18.39
C HIS A 349 18.33 -10.71 -19.83
N ALA A 350 17.24 -10.96 -20.56
CA ALA A 350 17.29 -11.41 -21.95
C ALA A 350 17.98 -10.38 -22.86
N VAL A 351 17.61 -9.10 -22.76
CA VAL A 351 18.26 -7.99 -23.50
C VAL A 351 19.74 -7.91 -23.16
N SER A 352 20.09 -8.01 -21.88
CA SER A 352 21.50 -8.00 -21.44
C SER A 352 22.32 -9.13 -22.06
N LEU A 353 21.74 -10.33 -22.17
CA LEU A 353 22.42 -11.47 -22.81
C LEU A 353 22.54 -11.30 -24.32
N SER A 354 21.55 -10.72 -24.99
CA SER A 354 21.55 -10.52 -26.44
C SER A 354 22.55 -9.46 -26.87
N LEU A 355 22.66 -8.35 -26.11
CA LEU A 355 23.54 -7.24 -26.46
C LEU A 355 25.01 -7.49 -26.09
N PHE A 356 25.26 -8.25 -25.02
CA PHE A 356 26.61 -8.47 -24.50
C PHE A 356 26.95 -9.96 -24.43
N PRO A 357 27.77 -10.48 -25.38
CA PRO A 357 28.22 -11.88 -25.37
C PRO A 357 29.06 -12.21 -24.14
N GLU A 358 29.25 -13.51 -23.87
CA GLU A 358 29.83 -14.04 -22.61
C GLU A 358 31.17 -13.45 -22.17
N ARG A 359 32.00 -13.02 -23.09
CA ARG A 359 33.33 -12.47 -22.81
C ARG A 359 33.32 -11.11 -22.10
N ARG A 360 32.17 -10.36 -22.10
CA ARG A 360 32.05 -9.04 -21.49
C ARG A 360 31.07 -9.06 -20.29
N LYS A 361 31.38 -9.82 -19.26
CA LYS A 361 30.53 -10.02 -18.08
C LYS A 361 30.12 -8.69 -17.39
N TRP A 362 31.05 -7.72 -17.31
CA TRP A 362 30.77 -6.41 -16.71
C TRP A 362 29.78 -5.59 -17.52
N ALA A 363 29.84 -5.68 -18.87
CA ALA A 363 28.91 -4.96 -19.72
C ALA A 363 27.47 -5.49 -19.60
N ARG A 364 27.29 -6.76 -19.23
CA ARG A 364 25.96 -7.32 -18.95
C ARG A 364 25.25 -6.66 -17.77
N ALA A 365 26.01 -6.08 -16.82
CA ALA A 365 25.43 -5.35 -15.70
C ALA A 365 24.87 -3.98 -16.11
N ALA A 366 25.31 -3.40 -17.24
CA ALA A 366 24.90 -2.07 -17.67
C ALA A 366 23.38 -1.96 -17.89
N ILE A 367 22.76 -2.95 -18.55
CA ILE A 367 21.30 -2.92 -18.80
C ILE A 367 20.49 -3.03 -17.52
N PRO A 368 20.72 -4.01 -16.62
CA PRO A 368 20.07 -4.03 -15.31
C PRO A 368 20.25 -2.75 -14.50
N ILE A 369 21.46 -2.19 -14.48
CA ILE A 369 21.74 -0.93 -13.80
C ILE A 369 20.92 0.21 -14.42
N ALA A 370 20.90 0.32 -15.75
CA ALA A 370 20.12 1.36 -16.44
C ALA A 370 18.62 1.25 -16.14
N VAL A 371 18.06 0.03 -16.15
CA VAL A 371 16.65 -0.20 -15.82
C VAL A 371 16.37 0.13 -14.35
N CYS A 372 17.23 -0.31 -13.41
CA CYS A 372 17.08 0.04 -12.00
C CYS A 372 17.22 1.56 -11.76
N SER A 373 18.14 2.22 -12.47
CA SER A 373 18.27 3.68 -12.42
C SER A 373 17.04 4.39 -12.98
N ALA A 374 16.43 3.85 -14.05
CA ALA A 374 15.17 4.37 -14.58
C ALA A 374 14.02 4.25 -13.55
N PHE A 375 13.96 3.15 -12.79
CA PHE A 375 13.01 3.02 -11.68
C PHE A 375 13.29 4.02 -10.56
N PHE A 376 14.54 4.27 -10.22
CA PHE A 376 14.92 5.19 -9.17
C PHE A 376 14.64 6.65 -9.53
N TRP A 377 14.97 7.07 -10.75
CA TRP A 377 14.85 8.46 -11.19
C TRP A 377 13.55 8.78 -11.94
N GLY A 378 12.93 7.80 -12.55
CA GLY A 378 11.74 7.97 -13.38
C GLY A 378 10.42 7.96 -12.62
N GLY A 379 10.43 7.48 -11.38
CA GLY A 379 9.30 7.52 -10.47
C GLY A 379 9.52 8.49 -9.31
N PRO A 380 8.49 8.76 -8.51
CA PRO A 380 8.57 9.67 -7.36
C PRO A 380 9.21 9.01 -6.13
N ILE A 381 10.21 8.14 -6.28
CA ILE A 381 10.80 7.38 -5.18
C ILE A 381 11.37 8.29 -4.11
N LEU A 382 12.00 9.40 -4.51
CA LEU A 382 12.54 10.39 -3.57
C LEU A 382 11.43 11.06 -2.78
N ALA A 383 10.33 11.43 -3.44
CA ALA A 383 9.16 12.00 -2.79
C ALA A 383 8.56 11.03 -1.77
N VAL A 384 8.40 9.76 -2.15
CA VAL A 384 7.84 8.72 -1.27
C VAL A 384 8.73 8.40 -0.07
N SER A 385 10.08 8.43 -0.26
CA SER A 385 11.02 7.93 0.76
C SER A 385 11.74 9.02 1.52
N TYR A 386 11.90 10.21 0.95
CA TYR A 386 12.78 11.24 1.51
C TYR A 386 12.06 12.46 2.05
N GLN A 387 10.80 12.66 1.70
CA GLN A 387 10.06 13.80 2.23
C GLN A 387 9.57 13.52 3.66
N PRO A 388 9.74 14.47 4.57
CA PRO A 388 9.47 14.24 6.00
C PRO A 388 8.00 13.94 6.32
N ASN A 389 7.06 14.33 5.47
CA ASN A 389 5.63 14.23 5.70
C ASN A 389 4.94 13.46 4.57
N ASN A 390 5.21 12.16 4.53
CA ASN A 390 4.86 11.31 3.39
C ASN A 390 3.35 11.04 3.18
N GLY A 391 2.47 11.54 4.02
CA GLY A 391 1.05 11.60 3.70
C GLY A 391 0.79 12.33 2.39
N THR A 392 1.61 13.35 2.09
CA THR A 392 1.61 14.10 0.85
C THR A 392 2.16 13.35 -0.35
N SER A 393 3.09 12.44 -0.12
CA SER A 393 3.78 11.76 -1.22
C SER A 393 2.89 10.81 -2.00
N LEU A 394 1.90 10.16 -1.35
CA LEU A 394 0.88 9.40 -2.10
C LEU A 394 0.06 10.33 -2.98
N MET A 395 -0.29 11.48 -2.45
CA MET A 395 -1.05 12.46 -3.19
C MET A 395 -0.26 13.00 -4.37
N LEU A 396 1.02 13.30 -4.19
CA LEU A 396 1.91 13.67 -5.30
C LEU A 396 2.02 12.54 -6.31
N LEU A 397 2.15 11.29 -5.86
CA LEU A 397 2.18 10.13 -6.76
C LEU A 397 0.85 9.99 -7.52
N VAL A 398 -0.27 9.97 -6.83
CA VAL A 398 -1.58 9.81 -7.44
C VAL A 398 -1.90 10.97 -8.37
N HIS A 399 -1.52 12.18 -8.01
CA HIS A 399 -1.87 13.37 -8.77
C HIS A 399 -0.88 13.71 -9.87
N ALA A 400 0.41 13.47 -9.67
CA ALA A 400 1.38 13.54 -10.77
C ALA A 400 0.98 12.56 -11.88
N LEU A 401 0.50 11.37 -11.51
CA LEU A 401 0.02 10.35 -12.44
C LEU A 401 -1.37 10.66 -13.01
N SER A 402 -2.23 11.39 -12.30
CA SER A 402 -3.57 11.77 -12.76
C SER A 402 -3.60 13.05 -13.64
N GLY A 403 -2.45 13.74 -13.77
CA GLY A 403 -2.32 14.96 -14.59
C GLY A 403 -2.81 16.24 -13.90
N LYS A 404 -3.14 16.23 -12.61
CA LYS A 404 -3.48 17.43 -11.86
C LYS A 404 -2.22 18.24 -11.51
N ASP A 405 -2.26 19.55 -11.72
CA ASP A 405 -1.11 20.44 -11.49
C ASP A 405 -0.96 20.82 -10.00
N TYR A 406 -0.22 20.03 -9.27
CA TYR A 406 0.13 20.35 -7.87
C TYR A 406 1.14 21.46 -7.69
N ARG A 407 1.97 21.71 -8.71
CA ARG A 407 2.89 22.86 -8.68
C ARG A 407 2.10 24.17 -8.64
N GLY A 408 0.92 24.21 -9.28
CA GLY A 408 -0.01 25.32 -9.18
C GLY A 408 -0.56 25.54 -7.77
N ILE A 409 -0.86 24.45 -7.04
CA ILE A 409 -1.33 24.52 -5.65
C ILE A 409 -0.20 24.97 -4.72
N LEU A 410 1.02 24.43 -4.87
CA LEU A 410 2.18 24.84 -4.08
C LEU A 410 2.55 26.33 -4.25
N LYS A 411 2.28 26.92 -5.41
CA LYS A 411 2.47 28.36 -5.63
C LYS A 411 1.48 29.24 -4.87
N ARG A 412 0.35 28.66 -4.41
CA ARG A 412 -0.73 29.36 -3.71
C ARG A 412 -0.79 29.03 -2.22
N ILE A 413 0.33 28.57 -1.64
CA ILE A 413 0.38 28.27 -0.22
C ILE A 413 0.08 29.55 0.56
N PRO A 414 -0.95 29.54 1.46
CA PRO A 414 -1.24 30.65 2.33
C PRO A 414 -0.03 31.14 3.10
N GLY A 415 0.10 32.46 3.26
CA GLY A 415 1.25 33.09 3.93
C GLY A 415 1.50 32.57 5.34
N PHE A 416 0.43 32.25 6.08
CA PHE A 416 0.51 31.66 7.41
C PHE A 416 1.38 30.41 7.48
N TYR A 417 1.26 29.48 6.52
CA TYR A 417 2.08 28.26 6.51
C TYR A 417 3.57 28.54 6.24
N ARG A 418 3.86 29.60 5.49
CA ARG A 418 5.25 30.04 5.27
C ARG A 418 5.84 30.63 6.55
N HIS A 419 5.06 31.39 7.33
CA HIS A 419 5.50 31.86 8.64
C HIS A 419 5.76 30.70 9.60
N LEU A 420 4.85 29.72 9.65
CA LEU A 420 5.03 28.51 10.45
C LEU A 420 6.27 27.69 10.09
N SER A 421 6.76 27.81 8.86
CA SER A 421 7.98 27.09 8.43
C SER A 421 9.25 27.62 9.12
N ASN A 422 9.22 28.83 9.68
CA ASN A 422 10.31 29.43 10.45
C ASN A 422 10.36 28.93 11.90
N GLU A 423 9.28 28.31 12.39
CA GLU A 423 9.23 27.73 13.72
C GLU A 423 9.94 26.38 13.77
N PRO A 424 10.50 25.98 14.92
CA PRO A 424 11.09 24.67 15.07
C PRO A 424 10.13 23.57 14.65
N ARG A 425 10.63 22.57 13.95
CA ARG A 425 9.81 21.47 13.42
C ARG A 425 9.03 20.76 14.52
N GLY A 426 7.70 20.59 14.33
CA GLY A 426 6.83 19.88 15.25
C GLY A 426 6.59 20.59 16.58
N SER A 427 7.02 21.85 16.71
CA SER A 427 6.81 22.67 17.93
C SER A 427 5.40 23.17 18.09
N MET A 428 4.61 23.20 17.00
CA MET A 428 3.22 23.67 16.96
C MET A 428 2.27 22.55 16.54
N VAL A 429 1.05 22.63 17.03
CA VAL A 429 -0.03 21.72 16.70
C VAL A 429 -1.17 22.50 16.03
N ILE A 430 -1.55 22.06 14.83
CA ILE A 430 -2.54 22.72 13.98
C ILE A 430 -3.74 21.79 13.78
N VAL A 431 -4.94 22.33 13.88
CA VAL A 431 -6.18 21.66 13.44
C VAL A 431 -6.65 22.32 12.17
N GLU A 432 -6.83 21.53 11.13
CA GLU A 432 -7.40 21.97 9.86
C GLU A 432 -8.90 21.72 9.82
N THR A 433 -9.66 22.74 9.41
CA THR A 433 -11.12 22.66 9.36
C THR A 433 -11.66 23.46 8.17
N PRO A 434 -12.80 23.08 7.56
CA PRO A 434 -13.57 21.87 7.80
C PRO A 434 -12.82 20.63 7.36
N PHE A 435 -13.07 19.51 8.03
CA PHE A 435 -12.50 18.24 7.60
C PHE A 435 -13.16 17.78 6.30
N SER A 436 -12.36 17.57 5.28
CA SER A 436 -12.81 16.96 4.01
C SER A 436 -11.84 15.86 3.60
N TRP A 437 -12.39 14.70 3.25
CA TRP A 437 -11.60 13.61 2.65
C TRP A 437 -10.93 14.01 1.33
N GLN A 438 -11.45 15.05 0.68
CA GLN A 438 -10.95 15.58 -0.58
C GLN A 438 -9.89 16.67 -0.40
N ALA A 439 -9.76 17.22 0.80
CA ALA A 439 -8.81 18.28 1.14
C ALA A 439 -7.35 17.78 1.27
N ASN A 440 -6.95 16.94 0.39
CA ASN A 440 -5.64 16.30 0.38
C ASN A 440 -4.48 17.29 0.17
N HIS A 441 -4.77 18.48 -0.37
CA HIS A 441 -3.78 19.55 -0.51
C HIS A 441 -3.31 20.11 0.85
N LEU A 442 -4.06 19.91 1.92
CA LEU A 442 -3.64 20.31 3.28
C LEU A 442 -2.36 19.60 3.72
N LEU A 443 -2.19 18.37 3.26
CA LEU A 443 -0.96 17.60 3.50
C LEU A 443 0.25 18.19 2.76
N LEU A 444 0.04 18.86 1.62
CA LEU A 444 1.11 19.58 0.91
C LEU A 444 1.56 20.80 1.71
N TYR A 445 0.65 21.47 2.40
CA TYR A 445 1.01 22.59 3.25
C TYR A 445 1.87 22.14 4.43
N GLN A 446 1.62 20.94 4.97
CA GLN A 446 2.44 20.37 6.04
C GLN A 446 3.90 20.15 5.62
N GLU A 447 4.18 19.85 4.36
CA GLU A 447 5.56 19.77 3.85
C GLU A 447 6.29 21.11 3.95
N VAL A 448 5.55 22.20 3.81
CA VAL A 448 6.12 23.54 3.92
C VAL A 448 6.34 23.92 5.37
N HIS A 449 5.29 23.86 6.20
CA HIS A 449 5.39 24.36 7.57
C HIS A 449 5.98 23.35 8.56
N ARG A 450 5.98 22.05 8.25
CA ARG A 450 6.60 20.98 9.06
C ARG A 450 6.11 20.87 10.52
N GLN A 451 4.92 21.37 10.80
CA GLN A 451 4.28 21.30 12.10
C GLN A 451 3.34 20.09 12.21
N ARG A 452 2.95 19.72 13.41
CA ARG A 452 1.97 18.64 13.63
C ARG A 452 0.58 19.10 13.19
N VAL A 453 -0.14 18.24 12.45
CA VAL A 453 -1.49 18.54 11.98
C VAL A 453 -2.46 17.51 12.50
N ILE A 454 -3.55 17.96 13.09
CA ILE A 454 -4.72 17.17 13.43
C ILE A 454 -5.77 17.42 12.36
N MET A 455 -6.14 16.40 11.64
CA MET A 455 -7.03 16.52 10.49
C MET A 455 -8.52 16.41 10.86
N GLY A 456 -8.90 16.67 12.08
CA GLY A 456 -10.29 16.67 12.54
C GLY A 456 -10.99 15.30 12.54
N VAL A 457 -10.28 14.23 12.19
CA VAL A 457 -10.82 12.87 12.20
C VAL A 457 -10.49 12.15 13.50
N THR A 458 -9.30 12.41 14.01
CA THR A 458 -8.88 11.95 15.32
C THR A 458 -7.98 13.00 15.91
N GLU A 459 -7.97 13.07 17.18
CA GLU A 459 -7.11 13.91 17.92
C GLU A 459 -5.70 13.41 17.91
N ASP A 460 -5.19 13.16 18.99
CA ASP A 460 -3.91 12.58 19.20
C ASP A 460 -3.77 11.25 18.50
N HIS A 461 -4.41 11.22 17.45
CA HIS A 461 -4.23 10.30 16.41
C HIS A 461 -4.01 8.88 16.81
N LEU A 462 -3.56 8.67 17.99
CA LEU A 462 -3.04 7.40 18.41
C LEU A 462 -3.63 6.92 19.70
N SER A 463 -4.17 7.83 20.51
CA SER A 463 -4.88 7.49 21.73
C SER A 463 -6.22 6.82 21.47
N ALA A 464 -6.71 6.93 20.23
CA ALA A 464 -7.97 6.33 19.82
C ALA A 464 -9.16 6.69 20.72
N SER A 465 -9.12 7.87 21.31
CA SER A 465 -10.23 8.34 22.13
C SER A 465 -11.41 8.74 21.26
N ASP A 466 -12.60 8.72 21.83
CA ASP A 466 -13.83 9.21 21.18
C ASP A 466 -13.77 10.70 20.80
N GLN A 467 -12.79 11.42 21.32
CA GLN A 467 -12.65 12.87 21.08
C GLN A 467 -12.40 13.19 19.62
N GLY A 468 -11.65 12.38 18.89
CA GLY A 468 -11.39 12.60 17.47
C GLY A 468 -12.64 12.64 16.59
N PHE A 469 -13.68 11.88 16.95
CA PHE A 469 -14.96 11.98 16.26
C PHE A 469 -15.69 13.28 16.54
N ARG A 470 -15.54 13.83 17.73
CA ARG A 470 -16.15 15.11 18.10
C ARG A 470 -15.54 16.28 17.34
N LEU A 471 -14.26 16.18 16.99
CA LEU A 471 -13.55 17.23 16.23
C LEU A 471 -13.93 17.28 14.74
N LYS A 472 -14.70 16.35 14.21
CA LYS A 472 -15.24 16.46 12.85
C LYS A 472 -16.03 17.75 12.64
N THR A 473 -16.65 18.23 13.70
CA THR A 473 -17.51 19.41 13.69
C THR A 473 -17.15 20.30 14.87
N VAL A 474 -15.91 20.81 14.91
CA VAL A 474 -15.53 21.79 15.95
C VAL A 474 -16.52 22.92 15.94
N GLY A 475 -17.25 23.09 17.04
CA GLY A 475 -18.30 24.10 17.07
C GLY A 475 -18.92 24.32 18.44
N SER A 476 -18.48 23.57 19.45
CA SER A 476 -18.95 23.73 20.84
C SER A 476 -17.80 24.16 21.75
N VAL A 477 -18.19 24.58 22.99
CA VAL A 477 -17.20 24.90 24.04
C VAL A 477 -16.44 23.65 24.46
N GLU A 478 -17.12 22.49 24.46
CA GLU A 478 -16.53 21.19 24.77
C GLU A 478 -15.45 20.80 23.73
N ASP A 479 -15.71 21.06 22.45
CA ASP A 479 -14.71 20.83 21.38
C ASP A 479 -13.47 21.69 21.59
N LEU A 480 -13.67 22.96 21.99
CA LEU A 480 -12.58 23.87 22.31
C LEU A 480 -11.73 23.39 23.51
N GLN A 481 -12.40 22.85 24.54
CA GLN A 481 -11.70 22.25 25.68
C GLN A 481 -10.90 21.02 25.25
N ALA A 482 -11.46 20.18 24.35
CA ALA A 482 -10.77 19.04 23.80
C ALA A 482 -9.53 19.46 22.98
N LEU A 483 -9.65 20.50 22.15
CA LEU A 483 -8.50 21.04 21.40
C LEU A 483 -7.39 21.54 22.34
N ARG A 484 -7.76 22.22 23.41
CA ARG A 484 -6.80 22.70 24.42
C ARG A 484 -6.15 21.56 25.18
N ALA A 485 -6.89 20.49 25.49
CA ALA A 485 -6.37 19.31 26.15
C ALA A 485 -5.38 18.53 25.28
N MET A 486 -5.42 18.72 23.95
CA MET A 486 -4.49 18.16 22.97
C MET A 486 -3.32 19.10 22.62
N ASP A 487 -3.13 20.17 23.39
CA ASP A 487 -2.12 21.19 23.15
C ASP A 487 -2.17 21.78 21.72
N VAL A 488 -3.38 21.96 21.18
CA VAL A 488 -3.56 22.62 19.88
C VAL A 488 -3.22 24.09 19.99
N ASP A 489 -2.36 24.57 19.12
CA ASP A 489 -1.97 25.97 19.03
C ASP A 489 -2.90 26.76 18.13
N PHE A 490 -3.20 26.22 16.95
CA PHE A 490 -3.96 26.93 15.92
C PHE A 490 -5.09 26.09 15.36
N LEU A 491 -6.23 26.77 15.11
CA LEU A 491 -7.30 26.27 14.29
C LEU A 491 -7.29 27.04 12.97
N VAL A 492 -7.09 26.34 11.87
CA VAL A 492 -7.09 26.90 10.52
C VAL A 492 -8.39 26.54 9.83
N PHE A 493 -9.17 27.56 9.47
CA PHE A 493 -10.43 27.40 8.75
C PHE A 493 -10.24 27.71 7.26
N HIS A 494 -10.51 26.75 6.40
CA HIS A 494 -10.42 26.87 4.95
C HIS A 494 -11.73 27.37 4.36
N LYS A 495 -11.74 28.61 3.86
CA LYS A 495 -12.93 29.26 3.30
C LYS A 495 -13.47 28.50 2.07
N ASN A 496 -12.59 27.94 1.27
CA ASN A 496 -12.93 27.27 -0.01
C ASN A 496 -13.40 25.81 0.15
N LEU A 497 -13.28 25.22 1.33
CA LEU A 497 -13.70 23.84 1.59
C LEU A 497 -15.11 23.75 2.20
N GLN A 498 -15.75 24.87 2.48
CA GLN A 498 -17.06 24.89 3.12
C GLN A 498 -18.14 24.23 2.24
N ASP A 499 -18.07 24.41 0.93
CA ASP A 499 -19.04 23.83 -0.03
C ASP A 499 -18.87 22.31 -0.19
N GLU A 500 -17.64 21.80 -0.03
CA GLU A 500 -17.36 20.37 -0.13
C GLU A 500 -17.89 19.57 1.07
N VAL A 501 -17.94 20.18 2.25
CA VAL A 501 -18.45 19.55 3.48
C VAL A 501 -19.95 19.37 3.43
N ASN A 502 -20.67 20.28 2.81
CA ASN A 502 -22.12 20.20 2.64
C ASN A 502 -22.55 19.01 1.75
N ILE A 503 -21.66 18.53 0.90
CA ILE A 503 -21.90 17.35 0.04
C ILE A 503 -21.75 16.03 0.83
N VAL A 504 -20.88 16.02 1.84
CA VAL A 504 -20.52 14.80 2.59
C VAL A 504 -21.43 14.53 3.79
N LEU A 505 -22.10 15.56 4.30
CA LEU A 505 -22.93 15.49 5.50
C LEU A 505 -24.27 16.22 5.28
N PRO A 506 -25.22 15.62 4.56
CA PRO A 506 -26.45 16.28 4.11
C PRO A 506 -27.46 16.60 5.22
N ASP A 507 -27.31 16.04 6.42
CA ASP A 507 -28.42 16.03 7.40
C ASP A 507 -28.63 17.34 8.21
N ASP A 508 -27.66 18.23 8.27
CA ASP A 508 -27.87 19.57 8.88
C ASP A 508 -26.75 20.58 8.54
N PRO A 509 -26.89 21.37 7.46
CA PRO A 509 -25.90 22.38 7.10
C PRO A 509 -25.70 23.48 8.17
N SER A 510 -26.69 23.71 9.04
CA SER A 510 -26.61 24.75 10.07
C SER A 510 -25.68 24.38 11.22
N LYS A 511 -25.38 23.09 11.39
CA LYS A 511 -24.42 22.58 12.39
C LYS A 511 -22.99 22.72 11.97
N TYR A 512 -22.77 22.94 10.66
CA TYR A 512 -21.44 22.99 10.11
C TYR A 512 -20.87 24.41 10.10
N GLN A 513 -19.69 24.47 10.52
CA GLN A 513 -18.67 25.46 10.74
C GLN A 513 -18.80 26.69 9.84
N SER A 514 -19.27 27.77 10.42
CA SER A 514 -19.10 29.09 9.82
C SER A 514 -17.93 29.80 10.50
N ALA A 515 -17.16 30.58 9.76
CA ALA A 515 -16.14 31.48 10.30
C ALA A 515 -16.67 32.29 11.51
N LYS A 516 -17.94 32.72 11.46
CA LYS A 516 -18.63 33.45 12.52
C LYS A 516 -18.72 32.64 13.82
N ARG A 517 -18.88 31.33 13.76
CA ARG A 517 -18.93 30.47 14.96
C ARG A 517 -17.56 30.38 15.64
N PHE A 518 -16.49 30.26 14.86
CA PHE A 518 -15.12 30.28 15.40
C PHE A 518 -14.77 31.65 15.99
N GLN A 519 -15.21 32.73 15.37
CA GLN A 519 -15.06 34.07 15.95
C GLN A 519 -15.79 34.22 17.31
N THR A 520 -16.99 33.63 17.44
CA THR A 520 -17.71 33.62 18.71
C THR A 520 -16.97 32.83 19.79
N LEU A 521 -16.33 31.71 19.45
CA LEU A 521 -15.68 30.82 20.40
C LEU A 521 -14.23 31.21 20.73
N LEU A 522 -13.49 31.71 19.75
CA LEU A 522 -12.04 31.96 19.83
C LEU A 522 -11.64 33.43 19.72
N GLY A 523 -12.61 34.32 19.44
CA GLY A 523 -12.34 35.72 19.17
C GLY A 523 -11.97 36.00 17.71
N ASN A 524 -11.36 37.16 17.47
CA ASN A 524 -10.95 37.54 16.14
C ASN A 524 -9.81 36.63 15.64
N PRO A 525 -9.78 36.32 14.31
CA PRO A 525 -8.68 35.58 13.73
C PRO A 525 -7.38 36.37 13.89
N ILE A 526 -6.29 35.67 14.20
CA ILE A 526 -4.95 36.23 14.29
C ILE A 526 -4.31 36.41 12.91
N TYR A 527 -4.81 35.66 11.92
CA TYR A 527 -4.38 35.76 10.52
C TYR A 527 -5.59 35.50 9.60
N GLU A 528 -5.65 36.26 8.52
CA GLU A 528 -6.67 36.11 7.49
C GLU A 528 -6.08 36.43 6.11
N ASP A 529 -6.32 35.57 5.15
CA ASP A 529 -6.09 35.81 3.74
C ASP A 529 -7.30 35.38 2.88
N ARG A 530 -7.12 35.30 1.57
CA ARG A 530 -8.17 34.90 0.65
C ARG A 530 -8.71 33.49 0.93
N ASP A 531 -7.84 32.58 1.35
CA ASP A 531 -8.11 31.15 1.38
C ASP A 531 -8.39 30.63 2.80
N ILE A 532 -7.80 31.24 3.84
CA ILE A 532 -7.89 30.76 5.21
C ILE A 532 -8.18 31.86 6.23
N LEU A 533 -8.74 31.42 7.39
CA LEU A 533 -8.79 32.13 8.67
C LEU A 533 -8.06 31.32 9.71
N VAL A 534 -7.20 31.94 10.51
CA VAL A 534 -6.47 31.27 11.57
C VAL A 534 -6.85 31.84 12.92
N PHE A 535 -7.22 30.95 13.84
CA PHE A 535 -7.56 31.28 15.21
C PHE A 535 -6.55 30.69 16.18
N ALA A 536 -6.14 31.46 17.17
CA ALA A 536 -5.33 30.93 18.27
C ALA A 536 -6.20 30.14 19.24
N VAL A 537 -5.80 28.90 19.54
CA VAL A 537 -6.44 28.03 20.53
C VAL A 537 -5.72 28.10 21.86
N SER A 538 -4.36 28.09 21.82
CA SER A 538 -3.52 28.27 23.01
C SER A 538 -3.22 29.73 23.28
N LYS A 539 -2.95 30.05 24.55
CA LYS A 539 -2.56 31.42 24.96
C LYS A 539 -1.17 31.77 24.42
N SER A 540 -0.28 30.80 24.29
CA SER A 540 1.07 30.98 23.74
C SER A 540 1.02 31.35 22.25
N ALA A 541 0.09 30.76 21.51
CA ALA A 541 -0.13 31.07 20.11
C ALA A 541 -0.71 32.47 19.89
N ALA A 542 -1.60 32.91 20.80
CA ALA A 542 -2.18 34.24 20.75
C ALA A 542 -1.18 35.37 21.03
N ALA A 543 -0.10 35.07 21.74
CA ALA A 543 0.94 36.05 22.10
C ALA A 543 1.99 36.28 21.00
N LYS A 544 1.98 35.49 19.93
CA LYS A 544 2.91 35.65 18.79
C LYS A 544 2.37 36.70 17.82
N ASP A 545 3.22 37.68 17.50
CA ASP A 545 2.93 38.67 16.46
C ASP A 545 3.02 38.00 15.08
N TRP A 546 1.88 37.68 14.53
CA TRP A 546 1.75 37.22 13.16
C TRP A 546 1.60 38.45 12.26
N GLU A 547 2.70 38.96 11.72
CA GLU A 547 2.66 40.08 10.77
C GLU A 547 1.64 39.81 9.69
N LYS A 548 0.67 40.71 9.58
CA LYS A 548 -0.28 40.75 8.47
C LYS A 548 0.50 41.12 7.22
N THR A 549 1.06 40.14 6.55
CA THR A 549 1.58 40.35 5.19
C THR A 549 0.36 40.52 4.30
N THR A 550 0.00 41.76 4.09
CA THR A 550 -0.88 42.19 3.00
C THR A 550 -0.13 41.97 1.68
N GLU A 551 -0.30 40.80 1.04
CA GLU A 551 -0.11 40.60 -0.39
C GLU A 551 -1.41 40.13 -1.06
#